data_ed093ec1a8cfff953d902a33cd304ab0
#
_entry.id   ed093ec1a8cfff953d902a33cd304ab0
#
_cell.length_a   1.000
_cell.length_b   1.000
_cell.length_c   1.000
_cell.angle_alpha   90.00
_cell.angle_beta   90.00
_cell.angle_gamma   90.00
#
_symmetry.space_group_name_H-M   'P 1'
#
loop_
_entity.id
_entity.type
_entity.pdbx_description
1 polymer ?
#
loop_
_entity_poly.entity_id
_entity_poly.type
_entity_poly.pdbx_seq_one_letter_code
_entity_poly.pdbx_strand_id
1 'polypeptide(L)'
;MNKRAARTVLAALVLPVVGASTVACSSTDAEAGSAPPVLVQSVLPVGEANPMIAEGVGIGASAAVYKTSGTGPSAANTAAPQGSPESYIDTATFAGGVLPAGVTVTEAQGINVLRKIRDNLEAQGLGLADVTTMRVFLDNAPGTDRADYAGWNRAYRQFFANTNLETGDTELVPMGTAEPAAPLERNPARPNRFALEVASLPVAGWLVEVEVDAVYPEGKGPR
;
A
#
# COMPACT_ATOMS: atom_id res chain seq x y z
N MET A 1 45.78 -77.20 31.22
CA MET A 1 45.65 -78.47 30.44
C MET A 1 45.23 -78.19 29.04
N ASN A 2 46.20 -78.44 28.13
CA ASN A 2 45.99 -79.15 26.84
C ASN A 2 44.93 -78.61 25.90
N LYS A 3 45.16 -78.51 24.64
CA LYS A 3 46.23 -78.90 23.66
C LYS A 3 46.01 -78.06 22.37
N ARG A 4 47.13 -77.74 21.80
CA ARG A 4 47.45 -77.45 20.40
C ARG A 4 46.57 -78.12 19.32
N ALA A 5 46.32 -77.44 18.22
CA ALA A 5 46.61 -78.01 16.93
C ALA A 5 46.68 -76.88 15.88
N ALA A 6 47.83 -76.79 15.26
CA ALA A 6 48.15 -76.03 14.08
C ALA A 6 47.79 -76.85 12.86
N ARG A 7 47.41 -76.18 11.78
CA ARG A 7 47.57 -76.68 10.38
C ARG A 7 47.61 -75.52 9.36
N THR A 8 48.56 -75.54 8.71
CA THR A 8 49.37 -75.00 7.64
C THR A 8 48.56 -74.82 6.32
N VAL A 9 48.72 -73.61 5.70
CA VAL A 9 49.06 -73.26 4.32
C VAL A 9 48.14 -73.73 3.15
N LEU A 10 47.65 -72.75 2.39
CA LEU A 10 47.95 -72.65 0.96
C LEU A 10 47.74 -71.23 0.49
N ALA A 11 48.80 -70.64 -0.11
CA ALA A 11 48.75 -69.35 -0.73
C ALA A 11 48.19 -69.50 -2.16
N ALA A 12 47.19 -68.71 -2.52
CA ALA A 12 46.82 -68.48 -3.91
C ALA A 12 46.91 -66.95 -4.18
N LEU A 13 47.85 -66.63 -5.05
CA LEU A 13 48.10 -65.32 -5.55
C LEU A 13 47.03 -64.99 -6.59
N VAL A 14 46.16 -64.06 -6.28
CA VAL A 14 45.21 -63.43 -7.27
C VAL A 14 45.51 -61.98 -7.37
N LEU A 15 45.96 -61.55 -8.55
CA LEU A 15 46.21 -60.13 -8.91
C LEU A 15 44.91 -59.33 -8.85
N PRO A 16 44.85 -58.18 -8.24
CA PRO A 16 43.70 -57.30 -8.34
C PRO A 16 43.74 -56.55 -9.68
N VAL A 17 42.68 -56.71 -10.45
CA VAL A 17 42.31 -55.79 -11.55
C VAL A 17 41.83 -54.49 -10.92
N VAL A 18 42.64 -53.43 -11.09
CA VAL A 18 42.26 -52.07 -10.73
C VAL A 18 41.20 -51.59 -11.70
N GLY A 19 39.95 -51.76 -11.34
CA GLY A 19 38.83 -51.10 -11.99
C GLY A 19 38.72 -49.66 -11.42
N ALA A 20 39.11 -48.67 -12.19
CA ALA A 20 38.84 -47.27 -11.85
C ALA A 20 37.32 -46.99 -11.93
N SER A 21 36.64 -47.07 -10.78
CA SER A 21 35.27 -46.59 -10.65
C SER A 21 35.34 -45.07 -10.54
N THR A 22 35.04 -44.39 -11.61
CA THR A 22 34.73 -42.95 -11.57
C THR A 22 33.41 -42.78 -10.82
N VAL A 23 33.47 -42.39 -9.55
CA VAL A 23 32.31 -41.91 -8.82
C VAL A 23 31.98 -40.54 -9.44
N ALA A 24 31.01 -40.52 -10.33
CA ALA A 24 30.36 -39.27 -10.73
C ALA A 24 29.59 -38.77 -9.50
N CYS A 25 30.13 -37.80 -8.80
CA CYS A 25 29.36 -36.98 -7.89
C CYS A 25 28.33 -36.22 -8.71
N SER A 26 27.14 -36.76 -8.84
CA SER A 26 25.98 -35.97 -9.22
C SER A 26 25.70 -35.04 -8.03
N SER A 27 26.23 -33.82 -8.05
CA SER A 27 25.68 -32.74 -7.27
C SER A 27 24.28 -32.45 -7.84
N THR A 28 23.28 -33.10 -7.27
CA THR A 28 21.94 -32.55 -7.33
C THR A 28 21.98 -31.30 -6.45
N ASP A 29 22.40 -30.19 -7.04
CA ASP A 29 21.98 -28.89 -6.56
C ASP A 29 20.46 -28.90 -6.65
N ALA A 30 19.79 -29.28 -5.57
CA ALA A 30 18.42 -28.92 -5.37
C ALA A 30 18.41 -27.39 -5.40
N GLU A 31 18.05 -26.82 -6.55
CA GLU A 31 17.65 -25.43 -6.60
C GLU A 31 16.59 -25.28 -5.49
N ALA A 32 16.99 -24.65 -4.39
CA ALA A 32 16.05 -24.17 -3.40
C ALA A 32 15.11 -23.27 -4.20
N GLY A 33 13.91 -23.79 -4.50
CA GLY A 33 12.92 -23.07 -5.27
C GLY A 33 12.79 -21.68 -4.64
N SER A 34 13.26 -20.67 -5.33
CA SER A 34 13.12 -19.29 -4.87
C SER A 34 11.62 -19.06 -4.68
N ALA A 35 11.23 -18.60 -3.50
CA ALA A 35 9.86 -18.16 -3.28
C ALA A 35 9.44 -17.24 -4.44
N PRO A 36 8.19 -17.36 -4.93
CA PRO A 36 7.74 -16.52 -6.04
C PRO A 36 8.01 -15.06 -5.70
N PRO A 37 8.46 -14.25 -6.67
CA PRO A 37 8.81 -12.87 -6.40
C PRO A 37 7.59 -12.12 -5.84
N VAL A 38 7.75 -11.51 -4.68
CA VAL A 38 6.72 -10.67 -4.08
C VAL A 38 6.59 -9.42 -4.95
N LEU A 39 5.39 -9.16 -5.51
CA LEU A 39 5.15 -7.98 -6.36
C LEU A 39 5.18 -6.69 -5.55
N VAL A 40 4.64 -6.70 -4.33
CA VAL A 40 4.57 -5.55 -3.43
C VAL A 40 4.87 -6.01 -2.01
N GLN A 41 5.75 -5.31 -1.32
CA GLN A 41 6.08 -5.53 0.07
C GLN A 41 5.99 -4.21 0.84
N SER A 42 4.97 -4.07 1.68
CA SER A 42 4.91 -2.95 2.62
C SER A 42 5.80 -3.23 3.83
N VAL A 43 6.66 -2.28 4.15
CA VAL A 43 7.49 -2.26 5.36
C VAL A 43 6.79 -1.38 6.38
N LEU A 44 6.38 -1.96 7.50
CA LEU A 44 5.69 -1.22 8.55
C LEU A 44 6.69 -0.70 9.59
N PRO A 45 6.40 0.43 10.26
CA PRO A 45 7.21 0.94 11.37
C PRO A 45 7.37 -0.10 12.47
N VAL A 46 8.59 -0.22 12.99
CA VAL A 46 8.91 -1.19 14.04
C VAL A 46 8.13 -0.86 15.32
N GLY A 47 7.44 -1.87 15.85
CA GLY A 47 6.67 -1.74 17.10
C GLY A 47 5.25 -1.17 16.92
N GLU A 48 4.83 -0.88 15.70
CA GLU A 48 3.47 -0.45 15.39
C GLU A 48 2.70 -1.57 14.68
N ALA A 49 1.71 -2.16 15.34
CA ALA A 49 0.89 -3.23 14.76
C ALA A 49 -0.08 -2.71 13.69
N ASN A 50 -0.61 -1.49 13.88
CA ASN A 50 -1.58 -0.86 12.99
C ASN A 50 -1.21 0.58 12.63
N PRO A 51 -0.09 0.83 11.94
CA PRO A 51 0.30 2.17 11.54
C PRO A 51 -0.67 2.76 10.51
N MET A 52 -0.72 4.07 10.41
CA MET A 52 -1.52 4.76 9.37
C MET A 52 -0.88 4.68 7.98
N ILE A 53 0.44 4.58 7.92
CA ILE A 53 1.24 4.56 6.68
C ILE A 53 2.35 3.52 6.83
N ALA A 54 2.85 3.00 5.72
CA ALA A 54 4.08 2.21 5.71
C ALA A 54 5.31 3.12 5.86
N GLU A 55 6.38 2.59 6.43
CA GLU A 55 7.71 3.22 6.42
C GLU A 55 8.29 3.25 5.01
N GLY A 56 8.01 2.19 4.24
CA GLY A 56 8.39 2.07 2.84
C GLY A 56 7.60 0.99 2.13
N VAL A 57 7.66 0.99 0.80
CA VAL A 57 7.06 -0.05 -0.04
C VAL A 57 8.08 -0.50 -1.08
N GLY A 58 8.42 -1.78 -1.05
CA GLY A 58 9.22 -2.45 -2.08
C GLY A 58 8.32 -2.89 -3.23
N ILE A 59 8.75 -2.63 -4.47
CA ILE A 59 8.04 -3.05 -5.68
C ILE A 59 8.96 -3.99 -6.46
N GLY A 60 8.49 -5.20 -6.76
CA GLY A 60 9.22 -6.21 -7.51
C GLY A 60 9.48 -5.78 -8.96
N ALA A 61 10.59 -6.24 -9.54
CA ALA A 61 11.02 -5.82 -10.87
C ALA A 61 10.03 -6.18 -12.00
N SER A 62 9.17 -7.17 -11.80
CA SER A 62 8.15 -7.58 -12.78
C SER A 62 6.78 -6.93 -12.59
N ALA A 63 6.63 -6.06 -11.60
CA ALA A 63 5.37 -5.40 -11.30
C ALA A 63 5.06 -4.30 -12.32
N ALA A 64 3.86 -4.34 -12.90
CA ALA A 64 3.35 -3.23 -13.68
C ALA A 64 2.79 -2.15 -12.74
N VAL A 65 3.16 -0.90 -12.96
CA VAL A 65 2.80 0.24 -12.11
C VAL A 65 1.94 1.22 -12.90
N TYR A 66 0.86 1.65 -12.29
CA TYR A 66 0.04 2.78 -12.73
C TYR A 66 0.33 4.00 -11.86
N LYS A 67 0.50 5.15 -12.49
CA LYS A 67 0.72 6.43 -11.81
C LYS A 67 -0.37 7.41 -12.21
N THR A 68 -1.03 8.02 -11.25
CA THR A 68 -1.95 9.12 -11.55
C THR A 68 -1.19 10.41 -11.79
N SER A 69 -1.81 11.35 -12.49
CA SER A 69 -1.43 12.76 -12.35
C SER A 69 -1.89 13.31 -11.01
N GLY A 70 -1.44 14.51 -10.66
CA GLY A 70 -2.02 15.28 -9.57
C GLY A 70 -3.52 15.41 -9.77
N THR A 71 -4.28 15.03 -8.75
CA THR A 71 -5.74 15.00 -8.78
C THR A 71 -6.28 15.92 -7.71
N GLY A 72 -6.98 16.97 -8.11
CA GLY A 72 -7.72 17.84 -7.21
C GLY A 72 -9.20 17.51 -7.15
N PRO A 73 -9.95 18.11 -6.21
CA PRO A 73 -11.37 17.86 -6.03
C PRO A 73 -12.21 18.33 -7.23
N SER A 74 -13.33 17.66 -7.49
CA SER A 74 -14.29 18.09 -8.47
C SER A 74 -15.19 19.21 -7.94
N ALA A 75 -15.51 20.21 -8.76
CA ALA A 75 -16.49 21.23 -8.40
C ALA A 75 -17.90 20.59 -8.36
N ALA A 76 -18.37 20.27 -7.15
CA ALA A 76 -19.60 19.53 -6.92
C ALA A 76 -20.68 20.34 -6.18
N ASN A 77 -20.32 21.48 -5.57
CA ASN A 77 -21.25 22.36 -4.88
C ASN A 77 -21.52 23.64 -5.69
N THR A 78 -22.54 23.58 -6.54
CA THR A 78 -22.94 24.71 -7.41
C THR A 78 -23.62 25.85 -6.63
N ALA A 79 -23.98 25.66 -5.36
CA ALA A 79 -24.55 26.71 -4.52
C ALA A 79 -23.47 27.62 -3.92
N ALA A 80 -22.22 27.18 -3.88
CA ALA A 80 -21.09 27.99 -3.42
C ALA A 80 -20.54 28.88 -4.56
N PRO A 81 -19.89 30.00 -4.24
CA PRO A 81 -19.23 30.82 -5.24
C PRO A 81 -18.17 30.01 -6.03
N GLN A 82 -18.18 30.15 -7.34
CA GLN A 82 -17.23 29.46 -8.20
C GLN A 82 -15.78 29.83 -7.81
N GLY A 83 -14.91 28.83 -7.64
CA GLY A 83 -13.53 29.00 -7.26
C GLY A 83 -13.33 29.27 -5.76
N SER A 84 -14.39 29.26 -4.95
CA SER A 84 -14.24 29.20 -3.50
C SER A 84 -13.93 27.76 -3.05
N PRO A 85 -13.25 27.56 -1.91
CA PRO A 85 -13.00 26.22 -1.40
C PRO A 85 -14.27 25.39 -1.21
N GLU A 86 -15.38 26.00 -0.83
CA GLU A 86 -16.69 25.38 -0.63
C GLU A 86 -17.30 24.83 -1.91
N SER A 87 -16.93 25.38 -3.09
CA SER A 87 -17.42 24.89 -4.40
C SER A 87 -16.94 23.46 -4.70
N TYR A 88 -15.92 22.98 -3.99
CA TYR A 88 -15.34 21.65 -4.13
C TYR A 88 -15.80 20.66 -3.04
N ILE A 89 -16.79 21.02 -2.24
CA ILE A 89 -17.44 20.09 -1.31
C ILE A 89 -18.35 19.15 -2.11
N ASP A 90 -18.18 17.84 -1.94
CA ASP A 90 -19.05 16.85 -2.59
C ASP A 90 -20.43 16.84 -1.91
N THR A 91 -21.45 17.35 -2.62
CA THR A 91 -22.83 17.43 -2.12
C THR A 91 -23.53 16.08 -2.06
N ALA A 92 -22.99 15.03 -2.67
CA ALA A 92 -23.47 13.66 -2.47
C ALA A 92 -23.06 13.09 -1.10
N THR A 93 -21.93 13.54 -0.57
CA THR A 93 -21.49 13.19 0.79
C THR A 93 -22.06 14.17 1.83
N PHE A 94 -22.01 15.45 1.52
CA PHE A 94 -22.42 16.55 2.41
C PHE A 94 -23.62 17.26 1.81
N ALA A 95 -24.83 16.82 2.16
CA ALA A 95 -26.07 17.32 1.57
C ALA A 95 -26.14 18.85 1.61
N GLY A 96 -26.36 19.46 0.44
CA GLY A 96 -26.39 20.90 0.29
C GLY A 96 -25.04 21.60 0.53
N GLY A 97 -23.92 20.88 0.60
CA GLY A 97 -22.62 21.42 0.91
C GLY A 97 -22.43 21.81 2.39
N VAL A 98 -23.35 21.39 3.27
CA VAL A 98 -23.30 21.69 4.70
C VAL A 98 -22.40 20.69 5.40
N LEU A 99 -21.33 21.17 6.02
CA LEU A 99 -20.37 20.32 6.74
C LEU A 99 -20.87 20.03 8.16
N PRO A 100 -20.81 18.76 8.61
CA PRO A 100 -21.07 18.40 10.00
C PRO A 100 -20.07 19.07 10.96
N ALA A 101 -20.38 19.05 12.25
CA ALA A 101 -19.54 19.63 13.29
C ALA A 101 -18.10 19.12 13.21
N GLY A 102 -17.12 20.04 13.15
CA GLY A 102 -15.69 19.75 13.10
C GLY A 102 -15.16 19.22 11.78
N VAL A 103 -16.00 18.96 10.79
CA VAL A 103 -15.54 18.67 9.42
C VAL A 103 -15.05 19.97 8.80
N THR A 104 -13.80 20.00 8.35
CA THR A 104 -13.21 21.15 7.68
C THR A 104 -13.40 21.06 6.17
N VAL A 105 -13.23 22.18 5.47
CA VAL A 105 -13.28 22.18 3.99
C VAL A 105 -12.15 21.32 3.42
N THR A 106 -10.97 21.33 4.04
CA THR A 106 -9.84 20.45 3.64
C THR A 106 -10.22 18.96 3.77
N GLU A 107 -10.88 18.57 4.88
CA GLU A 107 -11.37 17.20 5.05
C GLU A 107 -12.40 16.83 3.97
N ALA A 108 -13.35 17.71 3.70
CA ALA A 108 -14.38 17.49 2.69
C ALA A 108 -13.80 17.39 1.27
N GLN A 109 -12.85 18.26 0.93
CA GLN A 109 -12.13 18.18 -0.34
C GLN A 109 -11.26 16.93 -0.44
N GLY A 110 -10.63 16.51 0.65
CA GLY A 110 -9.87 15.25 0.73
C GLY A 110 -10.74 14.04 0.42
N ILE A 111 -11.96 13.98 0.95
CA ILE A 111 -12.95 12.94 0.64
C ILE A 111 -13.32 12.97 -0.86
N ASN A 112 -13.58 14.14 -1.43
CA ASN A 112 -13.88 14.31 -2.84
C ASN A 112 -12.73 13.79 -3.73
N VAL A 113 -11.49 14.21 -3.44
CA VAL A 113 -10.29 13.76 -4.18
C VAL A 113 -10.11 12.24 -4.11
N LEU A 114 -10.24 11.63 -2.92
CA LEU A 114 -10.03 10.19 -2.75
C LEU A 114 -11.08 9.36 -3.49
N ARG A 115 -12.33 9.82 -3.57
CA ARG A 115 -13.34 9.21 -4.43
C ARG A 115 -12.96 9.28 -5.90
N LYS A 116 -12.52 10.44 -6.37
CA LYS A 116 -12.08 10.62 -7.75
C LYS A 116 -10.88 9.76 -8.11
N ILE A 117 -9.93 9.57 -7.17
CA ILE A 117 -8.80 8.65 -7.33
C ILE A 117 -9.31 7.21 -7.41
N ARG A 118 -10.23 6.79 -6.54
CA ARG A 118 -10.86 5.47 -6.61
C ARG A 118 -11.47 5.21 -7.99
N ASP A 119 -12.31 6.12 -8.46
CA ASP A 119 -12.99 5.99 -9.74
C ASP A 119 -11.99 5.92 -10.92
N ASN A 120 -10.89 6.68 -10.84
CA ASN A 120 -9.79 6.62 -11.82
C ASN A 120 -9.09 5.26 -11.81
N LEU A 121 -8.76 4.73 -10.62
CA LEU A 121 -8.13 3.41 -10.46
C LEU A 121 -9.04 2.29 -10.97
N GLU A 122 -10.34 2.33 -10.64
CA GLU A 122 -11.33 1.34 -11.10
C GLU A 122 -11.44 1.31 -12.63
N ALA A 123 -11.37 2.46 -13.30
CA ALA A 123 -11.33 2.55 -14.76
C ALA A 123 -10.11 1.86 -15.37
N GLN A 124 -9.02 1.68 -14.60
CA GLN A 124 -7.82 0.95 -14.99
C GLN A 124 -7.81 -0.51 -14.51
N GLY A 125 -8.88 -0.98 -13.84
CA GLY A 125 -8.97 -2.31 -13.25
C GLY A 125 -8.14 -2.49 -11.98
N LEU A 126 -7.89 -1.39 -11.28
CA LEU A 126 -7.22 -1.29 -9.98
C LEU A 126 -8.22 -0.83 -8.92
N GLY A 127 -7.84 -0.93 -7.66
CA GLY A 127 -8.59 -0.38 -6.53
C GLY A 127 -7.70 0.40 -5.58
N LEU A 128 -8.29 1.01 -4.55
CA LEU A 128 -7.53 1.71 -3.52
C LEU A 128 -6.58 0.78 -2.74
N ALA A 129 -6.88 -0.52 -2.68
CA ALA A 129 -6.02 -1.52 -2.05
C ALA A 129 -4.69 -1.75 -2.81
N ASP A 130 -4.63 -1.41 -4.09
CA ASP A 130 -3.45 -1.56 -4.93
C ASP A 130 -2.50 -0.35 -4.84
N VAL A 131 -2.90 0.71 -4.11
CA VAL A 131 -2.09 1.93 -3.94
C VAL A 131 -0.88 1.64 -3.04
N THR A 132 0.30 1.94 -3.55
CA THR A 132 1.58 1.73 -2.87
C THR A 132 2.22 3.01 -2.38
N THR A 133 2.01 4.12 -3.08
CA THR A 133 2.57 5.43 -2.76
C THR A 133 1.50 6.51 -2.87
N MET A 134 1.54 7.48 -1.97
CA MET A 134 0.65 8.65 -2.00
C MET A 134 1.44 9.93 -1.70
N ARG A 135 1.30 10.92 -2.57
CA ARG A 135 1.89 12.25 -2.45
C ARG A 135 0.75 13.26 -2.29
N VAL A 136 0.81 14.04 -1.23
CA VAL A 136 -0.28 14.95 -0.84
C VAL A 136 0.25 16.37 -0.75
N PHE A 137 -0.40 17.25 -1.48
CA PHE A 137 -0.10 18.69 -1.49
C PHE A 137 -1.31 19.42 -0.91
N LEU A 138 -1.05 20.21 0.13
CA LEU A 138 -2.08 20.92 0.86
C LEU A 138 -1.84 22.43 0.77
N ASP A 139 -2.90 23.18 0.49
CA ASP A 139 -2.91 24.63 0.60
C ASP A 139 -3.66 25.06 1.87
N ASN A 140 -3.43 26.29 2.30
CA ASN A 140 -4.07 26.86 3.47
C ASN A 140 -5.52 27.24 3.16
N ALA A 141 -6.43 26.91 4.05
CA ALA A 141 -7.77 27.45 3.96
C ALA A 141 -7.72 28.99 4.14
N PRO A 142 -8.58 29.76 3.45
CA PRO A 142 -8.61 31.21 3.60
C PRO A 142 -8.71 31.65 5.05
N GLY A 143 -7.83 32.57 5.45
CA GLY A 143 -7.75 33.08 6.82
C GLY A 143 -6.96 32.21 7.79
N THR A 144 -6.29 31.16 7.32
CA THR A 144 -5.36 30.35 8.10
C THR A 144 -3.91 30.57 7.61
N ASP A 145 -2.95 30.30 8.48
CA ASP A 145 -1.51 30.39 8.20
C ASP A 145 -0.85 29.01 8.06
N ARG A 146 -1.64 27.96 8.09
CA ARG A 146 -1.17 26.58 8.02
C ARG A 146 -2.19 25.66 7.39
N ALA A 147 -1.71 24.70 6.61
CA ALA A 147 -2.54 23.63 6.03
C ALA A 147 -3.18 22.74 7.11
N ASP A 148 -4.40 22.28 6.86
CA ASP A 148 -5.14 21.42 7.78
C ASP A 148 -4.76 19.93 7.60
N TYR A 149 -3.60 19.57 8.12
CA TYR A 149 -3.15 18.17 8.15
C TYR A 149 -4.08 17.23 8.92
N ALA A 150 -4.77 17.76 9.94
CA ALA A 150 -5.69 16.95 10.74
C ALA A 150 -6.94 16.57 9.94
N GLY A 151 -7.55 17.52 9.24
CA GLY A 151 -8.66 17.29 8.34
C GLY A 151 -8.28 16.32 7.21
N TRP A 152 -7.13 16.54 6.59
CA TRP A 152 -6.60 15.59 5.59
C TRP A 152 -6.46 14.17 6.17
N ASN A 153 -5.88 14.01 7.35
CA ASN A 153 -5.70 12.70 7.97
C ASN A 153 -7.04 12.01 8.27
N ARG A 154 -8.08 12.74 8.67
CA ARG A 154 -9.43 12.17 8.83
C ARG A 154 -10.01 11.72 7.49
N ALA A 155 -9.89 12.54 6.43
CA ALA A 155 -10.28 12.15 5.08
C ALA A 155 -9.55 10.89 4.60
N TYR A 156 -8.24 10.81 4.80
CA TYR A 156 -7.43 9.64 4.46
C TYR A 156 -7.94 8.38 5.17
N ARG A 157 -8.24 8.45 6.46
CA ARG A 157 -8.74 7.32 7.24
C ARG A 157 -10.12 6.83 6.79
N GLN A 158 -10.89 7.64 6.07
CA GLN A 158 -12.15 7.18 5.47
C GLN A 158 -11.94 6.17 4.33
N PHE A 159 -10.73 6.07 3.75
CA PHE A 159 -10.43 5.26 2.57
C PHE A 159 -9.20 4.34 2.73
N PHE A 160 -8.33 4.60 3.70
CA PHE A 160 -7.07 3.87 3.91
C PHE A 160 -6.80 3.58 5.38
N ALA A 161 -6.00 2.56 5.63
CA ALA A 161 -5.49 2.20 6.95
C ALA A 161 -6.59 2.05 8.02
N ASN A 162 -7.77 1.64 7.63
CA ASN A 162 -8.96 1.51 8.47
C ASN A 162 -9.40 0.05 8.68
N THR A 163 -8.47 -0.87 8.48
CA THR A 163 -8.62 -2.29 8.79
C THR A 163 -7.47 -2.71 9.69
N ASN A 164 -7.77 -3.35 10.81
CA ASN A 164 -6.77 -3.90 11.70
C ASN A 164 -5.99 -5.00 10.98
N LEU A 165 -4.65 -4.91 10.94
CA LEU A 165 -3.83 -5.85 10.18
C LEU A 165 -3.68 -7.21 10.85
N GLU A 166 -3.87 -7.29 12.18
CA GLU A 166 -3.76 -8.54 12.94
C GLU A 166 -5.09 -9.31 12.96
N THR A 167 -6.21 -8.60 13.19
CA THR A 167 -7.54 -9.24 13.33
C THR A 167 -8.37 -9.21 12.05
N GLY A 168 -8.05 -8.30 11.12
CA GLY A 168 -8.86 -8.05 9.93
C GLY A 168 -10.14 -7.25 10.20
N ASP A 169 -10.36 -6.76 11.41
CA ASP A 169 -11.55 -6.00 11.75
C ASP A 169 -11.53 -4.59 11.14
N THR A 170 -12.71 -4.03 10.93
CA THR A 170 -12.84 -2.64 10.50
C THR A 170 -12.58 -1.70 11.68
N GLU A 171 -11.62 -0.79 11.52
CA GLU A 171 -11.36 0.29 12.46
C GLU A 171 -12.40 1.40 12.27
N LEU A 172 -13.06 1.80 13.34
CA LEU A 172 -13.96 2.95 13.32
C LEU A 172 -13.14 4.24 13.25
N VAL A 173 -13.58 5.18 12.44
CA VAL A 173 -12.85 6.43 12.18
C VAL A 173 -13.77 7.64 12.34
N PRO A 174 -13.29 8.77 12.92
CA PRO A 174 -14.10 9.96 13.04
C PRO A 174 -14.22 10.72 11.72
N MET A 175 -15.32 11.45 11.56
CA MET A 175 -15.50 12.49 10.56
C MET A 175 -15.76 13.80 11.31
N GLY A 176 -14.89 14.79 11.15
CA GLY A 176 -14.91 15.99 12.00
C GLY A 176 -14.71 15.65 13.47
N THR A 177 -15.68 16.06 14.31
CA THR A 177 -15.72 15.77 15.74
C THR A 177 -16.78 14.75 16.14
N ALA A 178 -17.37 14.05 15.15
CA ALA A 178 -18.33 13.01 15.41
C ALA A 178 -17.67 11.79 16.07
N GLU A 179 -18.48 11.00 16.80
CA GLU A 179 -18.05 9.70 17.30
C GLU A 179 -17.55 8.83 16.13
N PRO A 180 -16.49 8.04 16.35
CA PRO A 180 -15.98 7.14 15.32
C PRO A 180 -17.05 6.19 14.79
N ALA A 181 -17.14 6.09 13.46
CA ALA A 181 -18.08 5.23 12.76
C ALA A 181 -17.36 4.40 11.68
N ALA A 182 -18.10 3.52 11.02
CA ALA A 182 -17.53 2.77 9.89
C ALA A 182 -17.03 3.73 8.81
N PRO A 183 -15.83 3.48 8.23
CA PRO A 183 -15.26 4.32 7.18
C PRO A 183 -16.11 4.27 5.91
N LEU A 184 -15.96 5.28 5.05
CA LEU A 184 -16.64 5.33 3.76
C LEU A 184 -16.26 4.14 2.86
N GLU A 185 -15.00 3.68 2.97
CA GLU A 185 -14.52 2.50 2.27
C GLU A 185 -13.51 1.75 3.14
N ARG A 186 -13.77 0.45 3.37
CA ARG A 186 -12.88 -0.41 4.13
C ARG A 186 -11.64 -0.76 3.30
N ASN A 187 -10.44 -0.48 3.82
CA ASN A 187 -9.20 -0.74 3.10
C ASN A 187 -8.02 -1.00 4.07
N PRO A 188 -7.35 -2.15 3.97
CA PRO A 188 -6.16 -2.46 4.76
C PRO A 188 -4.89 -1.78 4.27
N ALA A 189 -4.87 -1.19 3.08
CA ALA A 189 -3.66 -0.65 2.47
C ALA A 189 -3.02 0.46 3.32
N ARG A 190 -1.70 0.39 3.44
CA ARG A 190 -0.83 1.39 4.05
C ARG A 190 0.22 1.82 3.02
N PRO A 191 -0.14 2.71 2.09
CA PRO A 191 0.86 3.26 1.18
C PRO A 191 1.94 4.01 1.96
N ASN A 192 3.17 4.05 1.46
CA ASN A 192 4.09 5.06 1.93
C ASN A 192 3.56 6.43 1.51
N ARG A 193 3.58 7.40 2.43
CA ARG A 193 2.91 8.69 2.22
C ARG A 193 3.70 9.85 2.80
N PHE A 194 3.74 10.95 2.07
CA PHE A 194 4.02 12.25 2.66
C PHE A 194 2.88 13.23 2.40
N ALA A 195 2.77 14.25 3.23
CA ALA A 195 1.89 15.40 3.03
C ALA A 195 2.70 16.67 3.26
N LEU A 196 2.64 17.58 2.31
CA LEU A 196 3.37 18.85 2.33
C LEU A 196 2.39 20.02 2.19
N GLU A 197 2.68 21.10 2.90
CA GLU A 197 2.08 22.38 2.61
C GLU A 197 2.81 23.03 1.42
N VAL A 198 2.05 23.60 0.50
CA VAL A 198 2.56 24.29 -0.69
C VAL A 198 2.09 25.72 -0.70
N ALA A 199 2.82 26.59 -1.42
CA ALA A 199 2.50 28.01 -1.50
C ALA A 199 1.18 28.29 -2.24
N SER A 200 0.77 27.40 -3.15
CA SER A 200 -0.50 27.45 -3.86
C SER A 200 -0.73 26.16 -4.65
N LEU A 201 -1.99 25.84 -4.92
CA LEU A 201 -2.40 24.82 -5.88
C LEU A 201 -2.84 25.46 -7.20
N PRO A 202 -2.83 24.70 -8.32
CA PRO A 202 -3.01 25.30 -9.66
C PRO A 202 -4.41 25.83 -9.92
N VAL A 203 -5.39 25.43 -9.11
CA VAL A 203 -6.81 25.82 -9.29
C VAL A 203 -7.30 26.54 -8.05
N ALA A 204 -7.87 27.73 -8.27
CA ALA A 204 -8.40 28.54 -7.18
C ALA A 204 -9.44 27.77 -6.36
N GLY A 205 -9.31 27.83 -5.04
CA GLY A 205 -10.19 27.14 -4.10
C GLY A 205 -9.83 25.66 -3.82
N TRP A 206 -8.86 25.07 -4.52
CA TRP A 206 -8.33 23.78 -4.11
C TRP A 206 -7.49 23.95 -2.84
N LEU A 207 -7.74 23.08 -1.87
CA LEU A 207 -6.94 22.94 -0.64
C LEU A 207 -6.21 21.59 -0.60
N VAL A 208 -6.51 20.68 -1.51
CA VAL A 208 -5.94 19.33 -1.56
C VAL A 208 -5.69 18.94 -3.01
N GLU A 209 -4.48 18.46 -3.29
CA GLU A 209 -4.13 17.75 -4.51
C GLU A 209 -3.38 16.48 -4.14
N VAL A 210 -3.70 15.36 -4.79
CA VAL A 210 -3.13 14.04 -4.46
C VAL A 210 -2.68 13.32 -5.72
N GLU A 211 -1.50 12.71 -5.65
CA GLU A 211 -0.95 11.78 -6.64
C GLU A 211 -0.75 10.41 -6.00
N VAL A 212 -1.08 9.33 -6.72
CA VAL A 212 -0.84 7.97 -6.25
C VAL A 212 -0.12 7.12 -7.28
N ASP A 213 0.70 6.17 -6.79
CA ASP A 213 1.18 5.04 -7.56
C ASP A 213 0.44 3.79 -7.08
N ALA A 214 -0.03 2.96 -8.01
CA ALA A 214 -0.68 1.69 -7.74
C ALA A 214 -0.02 0.56 -8.55
N VAL A 215 0.00 -0.65 -8.00
CA VAL A 215 0.61 -1.81 -8.63
C VAL A 215 -0.47 -2.77 -9.09
N TYR A 216 -0.42 -3.16 -10.37
CA TYR A 216 -1.32 -4.17 -10.89
C TYR A 216 -1.11 -5.52 -10.21
N PRO A 217 -2.17 -6.27 -9.89
CA PRO A 217 -2.07 -7.65 -9.45
C PRO A 217 -1.29 -8.51 -10.45
N GLU A 218 -0.75 -9.63 -9.98
CA GLU A 218 0.04 -10.55 -10.81
C GLU A 218 -0.71 -10.95 -12.09
N GLY A 219 0.02 -10.93 -13.21
CA GLY A 219 -0.55 -11.26 -14.52
C GLY A 219 -1.47 -10.20 -15.13
N LYS A 220 -1.62 -9.04 -14.47
CA LYS A 220 -2.36 -7.89 -14.99
C LYS A 220 -1.43 -6.74 -15.33
N GLY A 221 -1.93 -5.80 -16.15
CA GLY A 221 -1.19 -4.61 -16.56
C GLY A 221 -2.08 -3.62 -17.28
N PRO A 222 -1.52 -2.52 -17.78
CA PRO A 222 -2.26 -1.53 -18.54
C PRO A 222 -2.99 -2.17 -19.72
N ARG A 223 -4.21 -1.70 -19.99
CA ARG A 223 -5.05 -2.13 -21.12
C ARG A 223 -4.79 -1.29 -22.35
#